data_cf6dd8382eb7084c03bfe202ea57a206
#
_entry.id   cf6dd8382eb7084c03bfe202ea57a206
#
_cell.length_a   1.000
_cell.length_b   1.000
_cell.length_c   1.000
_cell.angle_alpha   90.00
_cell.angle_beta   90.00
_cell.angle_gamma   90.00
#
_symmetry.space_group_name_H-M   'P 1'
#
loop_
_entity.id
_entity.type
_entity.pdbx_description
1 polymer ?
#
loop_
_entity_poly.entity_id
_entity_poly.type
_entity_poly.pdbx_seq_one_letter_code
_entity_poly.pdbx_strand_id
1 'polypeptide(L)'
;NVIAKYDPSISQLLHISSYCVIYQYDEDIEDWTKSSYMGPIAVYSRRSIWDNYRDDDIKKLDVQTIVNSEHGEYYRFGLLVLNRAQPENFSLGFLGDKYLKQSEIESDQNLLVEKSDELIIVRDFNGKAFGLWIFDPKDRDYLYQLLMYCIEKLE
;
A
#
# COMPACT_ATOMS: atom_id res chain seq x y z
N ASN A 1 -20.03 -6.01 1.49
CA ASN A 1 -18.59 -6.22 1.49
C ASN A 1 -17.95 -5.63 2.73
N VAL A 2 -17.21 -6.44 3.46
CA VAL A 2 -16.56 -6.04 4.72
C VAL A 2 -15.55 -4.92 4.48
N ILE A 3 -14.82 -4.96 3.36
CA ILE A 3 -13.80 -3.93 3.06
C ILE A 3 -14.45 -2.55 2.87
N ALA A 4 -15.62 -2.50 2.23
CA ALA A 4 -16.32 -1.23 2.01
C ALA A 4 -16.71 -0.52 3.30
N LYS A 5 -16.84 -1.26 4.40
CA LYS A 5 -17.09 -0.70 5.71
C LYS A 5 -15.92 0.16 6.21
N TYR A 6 -14.69 -0.24 5.87
CA TYR A 6 -13.48 0.46 6.30
C TYR A 6 -12.94 1.42 5.26
N ASP A 7 -13.18 1.13 3.97
CA ASP A 7 -12.81 2.00 2.88
C ASP A 7 -13.95 2.07 1.86
N PRO A 8 -14.86 3.04 2.00
CA PRO A 8 -16.00 3.17 1.08
C PRO A 8 -15.61 3.44 -0.37
N SER A 9 -14.37 3.86 -0.62
CA SER A 9 -13.89 4.12 -1.98
C SER A 9 -13.49 2.88 -2.75
N ILE A 10 -13.61 1.68 -2.15
CA ILE A 10 -13.29 0.44 -2.85
C ILE A 10 -14.10 0.33 -4.14
N SER A 11 -13.41 -0.01 -5.24
CA SER A 11 -14.04 -0.29 -6.53
C SER A 11 -14.11 -1.78 -6.77
N GLN A 12 -12.99 -2.48 -6.61
CA GLN A 12 -12.90 -3.91 -6.87
C GLN A 12 -11.89 -4.56 -5.94
N LEU A 13 -12.28 -5.66 -5.31
CA LEU A 13 -11.37 -6.50 -4.56
C LEU A 13 -10.49 -7.28 -5.54
N LEU A 14 -9.17 -7.13 -5.41
CA LEU A 14 -8.21 -7.79 -6.31
C LEU A 14 -7.68 -9.09 -5.71
N HIS A 15 -7.48 -9.13 -4.40
CA HIS A 15 -6.97 -10.32 -3.73
C HIS A 15 -7.22 -10.24 -2.23
N ILE A 16 -7.42 -11.39 -1.61
CA ILE A 16 -7.47 -11.52 -0.16
C ILE A 16 -6.65 -12.75 0.24
N SER A 17 -5.77 -12.53 1.22
CA SER A 17 -4.96 -13.60 1.80
C SER A 17 -5.49 -13.93 3.19
N SER A 18 -5.37 -15.18 3.62
CA SER A 18 -5.97 -15.65 4.86
C SER A 18 -5.30 -15.11 6.12
N TYR A 19 -3.99 -14.83 6.07
CA TYR A 19 -3.28 -14.39 7.27
C TYR A 19 -2.01 -13.64 6.93
N CYS A 20 -1.86 -12.49 7.58
CA CYS A 20 -0.70 -11.62 7.43
C CYS A 20 -0.33 -11.03 8.79
N VAL A 21 0.96 -10.89 9.05
CA VAL A 21 1.47 -10.15 10.20
C VAL A 21 2.26 -8.96 9.68
N ILE A 22 2.01 -7.79 10.26
CA ILE A 22 2.71 -6.56 9.89
C ILE A 22 3.89 -6.34 10.83
N TYR A 23 5.07 -6.13 10.27
CA TYR A 23 6.27 -5.71 10.98
C TYR A 23 6.58 -4.27 10.63
N GLN A 24 7.15 -3.55 11.58
CA GLN A 24 7.63 -2.18 11.37
C GLN A 24 9.15 -2.18 11.48
N TYR A 25 9.81 -1.44 10.59
CA TYR A 25 11.26 -1.27 10.70
C TYR A 25 11.56 -0.20 11.75
N ASP A 26 12.36 -0.57 12.74
CA ASP A 26 12.78 0.32 13.82
C ASP A 26 14.21 0.77 13.52
N GLU A 27 14.37 2.05 13.19
CA GLU A 27 15.66 2.61 12.83
C GLU A 27 16.63 2.67 14.02
N ASP A 28 16.11 2.77 15.25
CA ASP A 28 16.94 2.86 16.44
C ASP A 28 17.69 1.55 16.71
N ILE A 29 17.04 0.43 16.44
CA ILE A 29 17.69 -0.90 16.63
C ILE A 29 18.09 -1.52 15.29
N GLU A 30 17.82 -0.85 14.17
CA GLU A 30 18.14 -1.31 12.81
C GLU A 30 17.60 -2.72 12.53
N ASP A 31 16.38 -2.99 12.97
CA ASP A 31 15.74 -4.30 12.80
C ASP A 31 14.23 -4.18 12.74
N TRP A 32 13.59 -5.27 12.31
CA TRP A 32 12.13 -5.36 12.23
C TRP A 32 11.53 -5.69 13.58
N THR A 33 10.45 -5.00 13.92
CA THR A 33 9.69 -5.22 15.15
C THR A 33 8.27 -5.64 14.81
N LYS A 34 7.80 -6.73 15.39
CA LYS A 34 6.44 -7.20 15.17
C LYS A 34 5.44 -6.19 15.72
N SER A 35 4.47 -5.79 14.90
CA SER A 35 3.40 -4.90 15.32
C SER A 35 2.23 -5.69 15.89
N SER A 36 1.20 -4.96 16.35
CA SER A 36 -0.05 -5.57 16.81
C SER A 36 -1.01 -5.91 15.67
N TYR A 37 -0.67 -5.59 14.42
CA TYR A 37 -1.56 -5.81 13.28
C TYR A 37 -1.35 -7.21 12.72
N MET A 38 -2.39 -8.04 12.79
CA MET A 38 -2.37 -9.38 12.22
C MET A 38 -3.77 -9.83 11.87
N GLY A 39 -3.94 -10.43 10.70
CA GLY A 39 -5.21 -10.90 10.21
C GLY A 39 -5.24 -11.03 8.69
N PRO A 40 -6.41 -11.21 8.10
CA PRO A 40 -6.53 -11.25 6.64
C PRO A 40 -6.08 -9.94 6.02
N ILE A 41 -5.38 -10.04 4.88
CA ILE A 41 -4.94 -8.87 4.11
C ILE A 41 -5.72 -8.83 2.80
N ALA A 42 -6.23 -7.65 2.46
CA ALA A 42 -6.93 -7.40 1.21
C ALA A 42 -6.20 -6.35 0.41
N VAL A 43 -6.15 -6.55 -0.91
CA VAL A 43 -5.66 -5.55 -1.88
C VAL A 43 -6.79 -5.27 -2.84
N TYR A 44 -7.05 -4.00 -3.12
CA TYR A 44 -8.21 -3.59 -3.88
C TYR A 44 -7.93 -2.30 -4.67
N SER A 45 -8.70 -2.12 -5.75
CA SER A 45 -8.71 -0.85 -6.47
C SER A 45 -9.69 0.10 -5.82
N ARG A 46 -9.45 1.40 -5.97
CA ARG A 46 -10.23 2.47 -5.34
C ARG A 46 -10.72 3.46 -6.38
N ARG A 47 -11.92 3.98 -6.13
CA ARG A 47 -12.37 5.17 -6.84
C ARG A 47 -11.53 6.35 -6.33
N SER A 48 -11.07 7.18 -7.27
CA SER A 48 -10.21 8.31 -6.95
C SER A 48 -10.58 9.51 -7.80
N ILE A 49 -9.97 10.65 -7.52
CA ILE A 49 -10.18 11.85 -8.34
C ILE A 49 -9.73 11.63 -9.79
N TRP A 50 -8.80 10.68 -10.02
CA TRP A 50 -8.24 10.43 -11.34
C TRP A 50 -9.22 9.77 -12.29
N ASP A 51 -10.31 9.18 -11.79
CA ASP A 51 -11.30 8.51 -12.61
C ASP A 51 -11.97 9.46 -13.61
N ASN A 52 -11.95 10.75 -13.33
CA ASN A 52 -12.55 11.78 -14.17
C ASN A 52 -11.52 12.54 -15.03
N TYR A 53 -10.25 12.10 -15.00
CA TYR A 53 -9.16 12.76 -15.72
C TYR A 53 -8.72 11.91 -16.89
N ARG A 54 -8.36 12.58 -17.99
CA ARG A 54 -7.66 11.93 -19.10
C ARG A 54 -6.18 11.85 -18.77
N ASP A 55 -5.46 10.91 -19.41
CA ASP A 55 -4.03 10.74 -19.16
C ASP A 55 -3.21 12.00 -19.41
N ASP A 56 -3.56 12.78 -20.43
CA ASP A 56 -2.86 14.05 -20.75
C ASP A 56 -3.23 15.19 -19.82
N ASP A 57 -4.28 15.05 -19.01
CA ASP A 57 -4.70 16.07 -18.04
C ASP A 57 -4.15 15.81 -16.64
N ILE A 58 -3.42 14.72 -16.44
CA ILE A 58 -2.86 14.36 -15.14
C ILE A 58 -1.70 15.30 -14.82
N LYS A 59 -1.81 15.96 -13.67
CA LYS A 59 -0.74 16.81 -13.15
C LYS A 59 0.04 16.03 -12.12
N LYS A 60 1.36 16.18 -12.17
CA LYS A 60 2.24 15.53 -11.19
C LYS A 60 2.15 16.27 -9.85
N LEU A 61 2.13 15.50 -8.79
CA LEU A 61 1.96 15.99 -7.42
C LEU A 61 3.22 15.79 -6.60
N ASP A 62 3.41 16.64 -5.59
CA ASP A 62 4.40 16.35 -4.57
C ASP A 62 3.82 15.43 -3.49
N VAL A 63 4.70 14.77 -2.76
CA VAL A 63 4.30 13.80 -1.74
C VAL A 63 3.48 14.47 -0.63
N GLN A 64 3.79 15.71 -0.28
CA GLN A 64 3.08 16.40 0.80
C GLN A 64 1.60 16.60 0.48
N THR A 65 1.27 16.89 -0.77
CA THR A 65 -0.11 17.01 -1.20
C THR A 65 -0.87 15.71 -0.97
N ILE A 66 -0.24 14.58 -1.28
CA ILE A 66 -0.85 13.27 -1.15
C ILE A 66 -1.05 12.89 0.32
N VAL A 67 -0.01 13.04 1.15
CA VAL A 67 -0.07 12.63 2.55
C VAL A 67 -0.95 13.53 3.39
N ASN A 68 -1.15 14.78 2.97
CA ASN A 68 -2.01 15.72 3.68
C ASN A 68 -3.48 15.60 3.31
N SER A 69 -3.83 14.73 2.35
CA SER A 69 -5.23 14.52 1.98
C SER A 69 -5.98 13.84 3.13
N GLU A 70 -7.18 14.33 3.44
CA GLU A 70 -7.96 13.81 4.56
C GLU A 70 -8.65 12.48 4.26
N HIS A 71 -8.99 12.26 2.99
CA HIS A 71 -9.83 11.13 2.59
C HIS A 71 -9.14 10.14 1.65
N GLY A 72 -7.84 10.32 1.42
CA GLY A 72 -7.09 9.43 0.54
C GLY A 72 -7.55 9.45 -0.90
N GLU A 73 -8.15 10.56 -1.36
CA GLU A 73 -8.76 10.67 -2.68
C GLU A 73 -7.76 10.54 -3.84
N TYR A 74 -6.48 10.65 -3.56
CA TYR A 74 -5.43 10.50 -4.56
C TYR A 74 -5.00 9.05 -4.78
N TYR A 75 -5.30 8.15 -3.84
CA TYR A 75 -4.85 6.76 -3.93
C TYR A 75 -5.75 5.95 -4.86
N ARG A 76 -5.14 5.21 -5.77
CA ARG A 76 -5.86 4.36 -6.72
C ARG A 76 -5.98 2.91 -6.26
N PHE A 77 -5.11 2.48 -5.36
CA PHE A 77 -5.14 1.15 -4.79
C PHE A 77 -4.99 1.24 -3.28
N GLY A 78 -5.51 0.26 -2.59
CA GLY A 78 -5.42 0.17 -1.15
C GLY A 78 -5.05 -1.23 -0.70
N LEU A 79 -4.44 -1.28 0.48
CA LEU A 79 -4.12 -2.50 1.18
C LEU A 79 -4.66 -2.36 2.59
N LEU A 80 -5.38 -3.38 3.04
CA LEU A 80 -6.03 -3.36 4.36
C LEU A 80 -5.79 -4.68 5.05
N VAL A 81 -5.27 -4.63 6.29
CA VAL A 81 -5.20 -5.81 7.15
C VAL A 81 -6.29 -5.67 8.20
N LEU A 82 -7.23 -6.63 8.19
CA LEU A 82 -8.31 -6.68 9.17
C LEU A 82 -7.77 -7.28 10.45
N ASN A 83 -7.47 -6.43 11.42
CA ASN A 83 -6.77 -6.82 12.63
C ASN A 83 -7.69 -7.67 13.53
N ARG A 84 -7.23 -8.87 13.88
CA ARG A 84 -7.97 -9.77 14.76
C ARG A 84 -7.68 -9.53 16.23
N ALA A 85 -6.58 -8.84 16.53
CA ALA A 85 -6.14 -8.66 17.90
C ALA A 85 -6.72 -7.40 18.55
N GLN A 86 -6.98 -6.35 17.75
CA GLN A 86 -7.45 -5.06 18.25
C GLN A 86 -8.41 -4.43 17.24
N PRO A 87 -9.22 -3.44 17.66
CA PRO A 87 -10.19 -2.78 16.75
C PRO A 87 -9.57 -2.03 15.59
N GLU A 88 -8.34 -1.55 15.72
CA GLU A 88 -7.68 -0.78 14.69
C GLU A 88 -7.12 -1.69 13.60
N ASN A 89 -7.39 -1.32 12.35
CA ASN A 89 -6.86 -2.03 11.19
C ASN A 89 -5.64 -1.28 10.63
N PHE A 90 -4.76 -2.02 9.96
CA PHE A 90 -3.66 -1.42 9.22
C PHE A 90 -4.14 -1.12 7.79
N SER A 91 -3.88 0.09 7.30
CA SER A 91 -4.24 0.47 5.94
C SER A 91 -3.11 1.25 5.28
N LEU A 92 -2.98 1.06 3.97
CA LEU A 92 -1.97 1.74 3.17
C LEU A 92 -2.55 2.02 1.78
N GLY A 93 -2.35 3.25 1.29
CA GLY A 93 -2.76 3.63 -0.05
C GLY A 93 -1.59 3.61 -1.02
N PHE A 94 -1.86 3.31 -2.29
CA PHE A 94 -0.86 3.28 -3.34
C PHE A 94 -1.21 4.22 -4.48
N LEU A 95 -0.17 4.87 -5.01
CA LEU A 95 -0.27 5.73 -6.18
C LEU A 95 1.02 5.57 -6.99
N GLY A 96 0.90 5.41 -8.30
CA GLY A 96 2.03 5.14 -9.16
C GLY A 96 2.88 6.37 -9.47
N ASP A 97 4.03 6.13 -10.07
CA ASP A 97 5.04 7.15 -10.33
C ASP A 97 4.58 8.21 -11.33
N LYS A 98 3.65 7.88 -12.22
CA LYS A 98 3.18 8.85 -13.22
C LYS A 98 2.47 10.07 -12.61
N TYR A 99 2.03 9.94 -11.36
CA TYR A 99 1.36 11.02 -10.63
C TYR A 99 2.31 11.83 -9.76
N LEU A 100 3.58 11.42 -9.67
CA LEU A 100 4.56 12.02 -8.78
C LEU A 100 5.54 12.92 -9.52
N LYS A 101 5.98 14.00 -8.88
CA LYS A 101 7.03 14.86 -9.42
C LYS A 101 8.34 14.10 -9.51
N GLN A 102 9.16 14.45 -10.50
CA GLN A 102 10.42 13.78 -10.79
C GLN A 102 11.36 13.71 -9.58
N SER A 103 11.42 14.78 -8.80
CA SER A 103 12.24 14.83 -7.58
C SER A 103 11.85 13.78 -6.55
N GLU A 104 10.60 13.31 -6.57
CA GLU A 104 10.12 12.30 -5.65
C GLU A 104 10.41 10.88 -6.15
N ILE A 105 10.62 10.72 -7.46
CA ILE A 105 10.87 9.42 -8.08
C ILE A 105 12.33 9.02 -7.98
N GLU A 106 13.24 9.97 -8.10
CA GLU A 106 14.68 9.73 -8.18
C GLU A 106 15.33 9.32 -6.87
N SER A 107 14.63 9.44 -5.75
CA SER A 107 15.14 9.03 -4.46
C SER A 107 15.09 7.49 -4.35
N ASP A 108 16.19 6.87 -3.91
CA ASP A 108 16.22 5.43 -3.63
C ASP A 108 15.22 5.03 -2.56
N GLN A 109 14.73 6.01 -1.80
CA GLN A 109 13.74 5.79 -0.76
C GLN A 109 12.32 5.65 -1.31
N ASN A 110 12.13 5.87 -2.61
CA ASN A 110 10.82 5.80 -3.25
C ASN A 110 10.48 4.42 -3.81
N LEU A 111 11.25 3.40 -3.48
CA LEU A 111 10.88 2.02 -3.77
C LEU A 111 9.72 1.64 -2.85
N LEU A 112 8.50 1.75 -3.36
CA LEU A 112 7.29 1.51 -2.57
C LEU A 112 7.12 0.05 -2.19
N VAL A 113 7.59 -0.88 -3.04
CA VAL A 113 7.45 -2.32 -2.81
C VAL A 113 8.76 -3.02 -3.19
N GLU A 114 9.25 -3.86 -2.28
CA GLU A 114 10.38 -4.74 -2.57
C GLU A 114 10.23 -6.05 -1.80
N LYS A 115 10.99 -7.06 -2.19
CA LYS A 115 10.96 -8.37 -1.55
C LYS A 115 12.31 -8.63 -0.89
N SER A 116 12.29 -9.03 0.37
CA SER A 116 13.50 -9.36 1.12
C SER A 116 13.22 -10.56 2.02
N ASP A 117 13.90 -11.66 1.78
CA ASP A 117 13.73 -12.92 2.51
C ASP A 117 12.24 -13.34 2.52
N GLU A 118 11.63 -13.45 3.70
CA GLU A 118 10.24 -13.84 3.84
C GLU A 118 9.28 -12.66 3.93
N LEU A 119 9.80 -11.43 3.83
CA LEU A 119 8.97 -10.22 3.94
C LEU A 119 8.76 -9.56 2.59
N ILE A 120 7.55 -9.05 2.38
CA ILE A 120 7.30 -8.06 1.36
C ILE A 120 7.39 -6.71 2.06
N ILE A 121 8.33 -5.88 1.63
CA ILE A 121 8.54 -4.57 2.24
C ILE A 121 7.76 -3.54 1.45
N VAL A 122 6.89 -2.81 2.13
CA VAL A 122 6.13 -1.71 1.53
C VAL A 122 6.46 -0.44 2.29
N ARG A 123 6.53 0.68 1.56
CA ARG A 123 6.80 1.98 2.15
C ARG A 123 5.66 2.93 1.86
N ASP A 124 5.31 3.73 2.86
CA ASP A 124 4.36 4.82 2.64
C ASP A 124 5.11 6.06 2.11
N PHE A 125 4.35 7.10 1.78
CA PHE A 125 4.94 8.33 1.25
C PHE A 125 5.66 9.16 2.32
N ASN A 126 5.57 8.77 3.58
CA ASN A 126 6.35 9.37 4.66
C ASN A 126 7.70 8.67 4.86
N GLY A 127 7.98 7.64 4.08
CA GLY A 127 9.23 6.89 4.17
C GLY A 127 9.23 5.79 5.22
N LYS A 128 8.12 5.55 5.88
CA LYS A 128 8.01 4.43 6.83
C LYS A 128 7.97 3.11 6.09
N ALA A 129 8.77 2.15 6.56
CA ALA A 129 8.84 0.81 5.98
C ALA A 129 8.06 -0.18 6.85
N PHE A 130 7.24 -0.98 6.19
CA PHE A 130 6.46 -2.05 6.82
C PHE A 130 6.80 -3.36 6.13
N GLY A 131 6.92 -4.43 6.91
CA GLY A 131 7.13 -5.77 6.38
C GLY A 131 5.85 -6.57 6.47
N LEU A 132 5.45 -7.16 5.36
CA LEU A 132 4.28 -8.05 5.29
C LEU A 132 4.78 -9.48 5.35
N TRP A 133 4.45 -10.18 6.42
CA TRP A 133 4.72 -11.61 6.52
C TRP A 133 3.44 -12.37 6.17
N ILE A 134 3.48 -13.11 5.09
CA ILE A 134 2.35 -13.90 4.61
C ILE A 134 2.64 -15.37 4.94
N PHE A 135 1.70 -16.05 5.58
CA PHE A 135 1.88 -17.42 6.04
C PHE A 135 2.19 -18.39 4.90
N ASP A 136 1.44 -18.30 3.79
CA ASP A 136 1.61 -19.19 2.64
C ASP A 136 2.62 -18.59 1.66
N PRO A 137 3.75 -19.31 1.37
CA PRO A 137 4.75 -18.79 0.41
C PRO A 137 4.22 -18.51 -0.99
N LYS A 138 3.28 -19.33 -1.48
CA LYS A 138 2.68 -19.11 -2.81
C LYS A 138 1.85 -17.83 -2.82
N ASP A 139 1.10 -17.63 -1.76
CA ASP A 139 0.28 -16.45 -1.59
C ASP A 139 1.15 -15.19 -1.45
N ARG A 140 2.28 -15.32 -0.76
CA ARG A 140 3.28 -14.25 -0.64
C ARG A 140 3.80 -13.84 -2.01
N ASP A 141 4.18 -14.79 -2.84
CA ASP A 141 4.70 -14.50 -4.18
C ASP A 141 3.62 -13.86 -5.04
N TYR A 142 2.39 -14.35 -4.98
CA TYR A 142 1.27 -13.76 -5.70
C TYR A 142 1.01 -12.32 -5.26
N LEU A 143 0.99 -12.09 -3.95
CA LEU A 143 0.74 -10.76 -3.40
C LEU A 143 1.83 -9.77 -3.84
N TYR A 144 3.09 -10.20 -3.81
CA TYR A 144 4.20 -9.37 -4.27
C TYR A 144 4.01 -8.96 -5.74
N GLN A 145 3.68 -9.93 -6.60
CA GLN A 145 3.43 -9.66 -8.02
C GLN A 145 2.26 -8.70 -8.20
N LEU A 146 1.20 -8.88 -7.43
CA LEU A 146 0.03 -8.02 -7.50
C LEU A 146 0.37 -6.58 -7.07
N LEU A 147 1.12 -6.41 -6.00
CA LEU A 147 1.51 -5.07 -5.54
C LEU A 147 2.41 -4.38 -6.55
N MET A 148 3.33 -5.11 -7.17
CA MET A 148 4.16 -4.57 -8.26
C MET A 148 3.29 -4.14 -9.44
N TYR A 149 2.30 -4.95 -9.79
CA TYR A 149 1.34 -4.62 -10.85
C TYR A 149 0.61 -3.31 -10.51
N CYS A 150 0.14 -3.16 -9.28
CA CYS A 150 -0.59 -1.96 -8.86
C CYS A 150 0.26 -0.69 -8.98
N ILE A 151 1.56 -0.79 -8.77
CA ILE A 151 2.48 0.35 -8.86
C ILE A 151 2.83 0.63 -10.32
N GLU A 152 3.14 -0.39 -11.10
CA GLU A 152 3.59 -0.25 -12.49
C GLU A 152 2.46 0.13 -13.45
N LYS A 153 1.25 -0.39 -13.24
CA LYS A 153 0.11 -0.13 -14.12
C LYS A 153 -0.34 1.32 -14.13
N LEU A 154 0.14 2.10 -13.19
CA LEU A 154 -0.20 3.51 -13.10
C LEU A 154 0.78 4.41 -13.85
N GLU A 155 1.70 3.81 -14.56
CA GLU A 155 2.60 4.54 -15.46
C GLU A 155 1.95 4.90 -16.78
#